data_bd4441a9ee83f5d7f898fde71b1c5163
#
_entry.id   bd4441a9ee83f5d7f898fde71b1c5163
#
_cell.length_a   1.000
_cell.length_b   1.000
_cell.length_c   1.000
_cell.angle_alpha   90.00
_cell.angle_beta   90.00
_cell.angle_gamma   90.00
#
_symmetry.space_group_name_H-M   'P 1'
#
loop_
_entity.id
_entity.type
_entity.pdbx_description
1 polymer ?
#
loop_
_entity_poly.entity_id
_entity_poly.type
_entity_poly.pdbx_seq_one_letter_code
_entity_poly.pdbx_strand_id
1 'polypeptide(L)'
;MSHLLFASSAFTRTILGHAEQSGLCPQTLLARAGISHAALQDQARQIPAHAVEQLWLECEQAGVAPTFGCELVNSMATTCLQGLNILLDSAPTLRASLECFVMFVPRVANYVAVELQEIGLFAHLHLRPVLGHAHHFGLDAATLTLVRNIAGRLGKAPEEVFVSVSLCPPQAAGNWLRGAGINVEQGEHPRLTLRRASLDDTLLGANAFLHQSMLRHWQAESSAPSRNDSLQMARHWLTAGDQPIERIAARLGYRQPSNFIRAFRKQFGITPKQFRLNPL
;
A
#
# COMPACT_ATOMS: atom_id res chain seq x y z
N MET A 1 -5.97 16.77 -11.19
CA MET A 1 -6.13 15.40 -11.68
C MET A 1 -6.34 14.52 -10.46
N SER A 2 -7.54 13.95 -10.33
CA SER A 2 -7.86 13.10 -9.19
C SER A 2 -7.05 11.80 -9.32
N HIS A 3 -5.97 11.64 -8.54
CA HIS A 3 -5.27 10.35 -8.48
C HIS A 3 -6.24 9.33 -7.91
N LEU A 4 -6.49 8.24 -8.66
CA LEU A 4 -7.34 7.16 -8.18
C LEU A 4 -6.68 6.57 -6.92
N LEU A 5 -7.42 6.59 -5.80
CA LEU A 5 -6.97 5.95 -4.58
C LEU A 5 -7.15 4.44 -4.69
N PHE A 6 -6.14 3.68 -4.26
CA PHE A 6 -6.11 2.24 -4.43
C PHE A 6 -5.31 1.51 -3.34
N ALA A 7 -5.48 0.20 -3.29
CA ALA A 7 -4.59 -0.76 -2.66
C ALA A 7 -4.16 -1.85 -3.65
N SER A 8 -3.07 -2.52 -3.38
CA SER A 8 -2.62 -3.65 -4.20
C SER A 8 -3.56 -4.86 -4.11
N SER A 9 -3.67 -5.62 -5.19
CA SER A 9 -4.40 -6.88 -5.18
C SER A 9 -3.85 -7.89 -4.16
N ALA A 10 -2.54 -7.84 -3.87
CA ALA A 10 -1.91 -8.69 -2.87
C ALA A 10 -2.43 -8.40 -1.45
N PHE A 11 -2.55 -7.12 -1.09
CA PHE A 11 -3.14 -6.72 0.19
C PHE A 11 -4.60 -7.13 0.28
N THR A 12 -5.39 -6.90 -0.77
CA THR A 12 -6.81 -7.29 -0.82
C THR A 12 -6.99 -8.79 -0.69
N ARG A 13 -6.11 -9.61 -1.29
CA ARG A 13 -6.12 -11.07 -1.10
C ARG A 13 -5.85 -11.48 0.36
N THR A 14 -4.96 -10.75 1.05
CA THR A 14 -4.70 -11.03 2.48
C THR A 14 -5.94 -10.80 3.31
N ILE A 15 -6.71 -9.73 3.06
CA ILE A 15 -7.99 -9.48 3.73
C ILE A 15 -8.96 -10.63 3.48
N LEU A 16 -9.11 -11.06 2.23
CA LEU A 16 -10.03 -12.14 1.87
C LEU A 16 -9.63 -13.49 2.48
N GLY A 17 -8.33 -13.81 2.46
CA GLY A 17 -7.85 -15.05 3.08
C GLY A 17 -8.09 -15.08 4.60
N HIS A 18 -7.95 -13.94 5.27
CA HIS A 18 -8.28 -13.81 6.69
C HIS A 18 -9.79 -13.90 6.94
N ALA A 19 -10.60 -13.30 6.08
CA ALA A 19 -12.06 -13.41 6.13
C ALA A 19 -12.53 -14.87 5.95
N GLU A 20 -11.92 -15.61 5.03
CA GLU A 20 -12.20 -17.04 4.82
C GLU A 20 -11.83 -17.88 6.06
N GLN A 21 -10.69 -17.61 6.67
CA GLN A 21 -10.29 -18.25 7.93
C GLN A 21 -11.25 -17.95 9.08
N SER A 22 -11.93 -16.79 9.02
CA SER A 22 -12.99 -16.39 9.97
C SER A 22 -14.37 -16.92 9.60
N GLY A 23 -14.46 -17.84 8.62
CA GLY A 23 -15.70 -18.50 8.21
C GLY A 23 -16.56 -17.73 7.21
N LEU A 24 -16.06 -16.63 6.64
CA LEU A 24 -16.79 -15.85 5.63
C LEU A 24 -16.55 -16.41 4.22
N CYS A 25 -17.55 -16.28 3.34
CA CYS A 25 -17.45 -16.72 1.95
C CYS A 25 -16.78 -15.63 1.09
N PRO A 26 -15.56 -15.86 0.55
CA PRO A 26 -14.84 -14.86 -0.25
C PRO A 26 -15.59 -14.41 -1.50
N GLN A 27 -16.32 -15.31 -2.16
CA GLN A 27 -17.08 -15.02 -3.37
C GLN A 27 -18.20 -14.02 -3.09
N THR A 28 -18.90 -14.18 -1.96
CA THR A 28 -19.96 -13.27 -1.53
C THR A 28 -19.39 -11.88 -1.20
N LEU A 29 -18.27 -11.83 -0.47
CA LEU A 29 -17.59 -10.59 -0.12
C LEU A 29 -17.12 -9.84 -1.37
N LEU A 30 -16.51 -10.55 -2.33
CA LEU A 30 -16.06 -9.97 -3.60
C LEU A 30 -17.20 -9.39 -4.41
N ALA A 31 -18.30 -10.14 -4.53
CA ALA A 31 -19.48 -9.68 -5.28
C ALA A 31 -20.05 -8.40 -4.67
N ARG A 32 -20.19 -8.33 -3.35
CA ARG A 32 -20.72 -7.16 -2.63
C ARG A 32 -19.75 -5.98 -2.65
N ALA A 33 -18.45 -6.21 -2.58
CA ALA A 33 -17.45 -5.16 -2.70
C ALA A 33 -17.20 -4.70 -4.15
N GLY A 34 -17.84 -5.31 -5.14
CA GLY A 34 -17.67 -4.97 -6.55
C GLY A 34 -16.27 -5.31 -7.10
N ILE A 35 -15.58 -6.29 -6.49
CA ILE A 35 -14.23 -6.72 -6.88
C ILE A 35 -14.33 -7.98 -7.72
N SER A 36 -13.87 -7.93 -8.97
CA SER A 36 -13.86 -9.13 -9.82
C SER A 36 -12.74 -10.09 -9.42
N HIS A 37 -13.00 -11.40 -9.50
CA HIS A 37 -11.97 -12.42 -9.23
C HIS A 37 -10.75 -12.26 -10.15
N ALA A 38 -10.96 -11.90 -11.42
CA ALA A 38 -9.87 -11.62 -12.36
C ALA A 38 -8.96 -10.46 -11.93
N ALA A 39 -9.52 -9.45 -11.23
CA ALA A 39 -8.75 -8.34 -10.71
C ALA A 39 -7.76 -8.75 -9.62
N LEU A 40 -8.09 -9.78 -8.84
CA LEU A 40 -7.22 -10.31 -7.79
C LEU A 40 -6.13 -11.24 -8.32
N GLN A 41 -6.36 -11.91 -9.44
CA GLN A 41 -5.36 -12.79 -10.06
C GLN A 41 -4.23 -12.00 -10.73
N ASP A 42 -4.47 -10.77 -11.14
CA ASP A 42 -3.44 -9.89 -11.70
C ASP A 42 -2.67 -9.22 -10.54
N GLN A 43 -1.45 -9.70 -10.29
CA GLN A 43 -0.60 -9.19 -9.21
C GLN A 43 -0.21 -7.72 -9.38
N ALA A 44 -0.20 -7.20 -10.61
CA ALA A 44 0.10 -5.80 -10.89
C ALA A 44 -1.14 -4.91 -10.77
N ARG A 45 -2.33 -5.47 -10.48
CA ARG A 45 -3.56 -4.71 -10.48
C ARG A 45 -3.77 -3.95 -9.17
N GLN A 46 -4.19 -2.72 -9.33
CA GLN A 46 -4.64 -1.85 -8.25
C GLN A 46 -6.15 -2.04 -8.05
N ILE A 47 -6.56 -2.27 -6.82
CA ILE A 47 -7.98 -2.35 -6.43
C ILE A 47 -8.39 -0.96 -5.93
N PRO A 48 -9.46 -0.35 -6.48
CA PRO A 48 -9.91 0.96 -6.03
C PRO A 48 -10.15 0.99 -4.51
N ALA A 49 -9.72 2.06 -3.85
CA ALA A 49 -9.81 2.17 -2.39
C ALA A 49 -11.24 2.02 -1.88
N HIS A 50 -12.25 2.58 -2.58
CA HIS A 50 -13.65 2.45 -2.20
C HIS A 50 -14.12 0.98 -2.19
N ALA A 51 -13.59 0.13 -3.08
CA ALA A 51 -13.92 -1.29 -3.11
C ALA A 51 -13.26 -2.05 -1.94
N VAL A 52 -12.05 -1.63 -1.53
CA VAL A 52 -11.39 -2.17 -0.33
C VAL A 52 -12.11 -1.72 0.95
N GLU A 53 -12.54 -0.47 1.02
CA GLU A 53 -13.36 0.04 2.13
C GLU A 53 -14.70 -0.71 2.22
N GLN A 54 -15.37 -0.96 1.07
CA GLN A 54 -16.58 -1.76 1.02
C GLN A 54 -16.33 -3.21 1.50
N LEU A 55 -15.18 -3.80 1.12
CA LEU A 55 -14.81 -5.14 1.59
C LEU A 55 -14.69 -5.20 3.13
N TRP A 56 -14.08 -4.20 3.75
CA TRP A 56 -14.02 -4.10 5.21
C TRP A 56 -15.40 -3.99 5.83
N LEU A 57 -16.26 -3.13 5.27
CA LEU A 57 -17.64 -2.94 5.73
C LEU A 57 -18.45 -4.24 5.62
N GLU A 58 -18.29 -5.01 4.54
CA GLU A 58 -18.97 -6.31 4.38
C GLU A 58 -18.49 -7.33 5.42
N CYS A 59 -17.21 -7.34 5.77
CA CYS A 59 -16.70 -8.18 6.86
C CYS A 59 -17.32 -7.78 8.20
N GLU A 60 -17.39 -6.49 8.51
CA GLU A 60 -18.00 -5.98 9.74
C GLU A 60 -19.50 -6.33 9.83
N GLN A 61 -20.26 -6.11 8.74
CA GLN A 61 -21.68 -6.44 8.66
C GLN A 61 -21.95 -7.95 8.76
N ALA A 62 -20.99 -8.78 8.35
CA ALA A 62 -21.06 -10.22 8.53
C ALA A 62 -20.85 -10.68 9.99
N GLY A 63 -20.56 -9.74 10.90
CA GLY A 63 -20.46 -10.01 12.33
C GLY A 63 -19.12 -10.59 12.79
N VAL A 64 -18.01 -10.29 12.07
CA VAL A 64 -16.67 -10.64 12.55
C VAL A 64 -16.36 -9.95 13.87
N ALA A 65 -15.40 -10.51 14.63
CA ALA A 65 -14.98 -9.93 15.90
C ALA A 65 -14.44 -8.49 15.71
N PRO A 66 -14.63 -7.58 16.69
CA PRO A 66 -14.05 -6.23 16.65
C PRO A 66 -12.51 -6.24 16.51
N THR A 67 -11.87 -7.36 16.83
CA THR A 67 -10.42 -7.61 16.70
C THR A 67 -9.98 -8.03 15.30
N PHE A 68 -10.91 -8.18 14.36
CA PHE A 68 -10.63 -8.72 13.02
C PHE A 68 -9.47 -8.00 12.30
N GLY A 69 -9.44 -6.67 12.34
CA GLY A 69 -8.32 -5.89 11.79
C GLY A 69 -6.99 -6.15 12.50
N CYS A 70 -7.04 -6.36 13.81
CA CYS A 70 -5.85 -6.69 14.62
C CYS A 70 -5.30 -8.09 14.27
N GLU A 71 -6.19 -9.05 14.12
CA GLU A 71 -5.84 -10.44 13.83
C GLU A 71 -5.26 -10.63 12.43
N LEU A 72 -5.65 -9.79 11.47
CA LEU A 72 -5.09 -9.78 10.11
C LEU A 72 -3.57 -9.71 10.10
N VAL A 73 -2.97 -9.04 11.08
CA VAL A 73 -1.51 -8.91 11.21
C VAL A 73 -0.81 -10.27 11.18
N ASN A 74 -1.42 -11.30 11.76
CA ASN A 74 -0.86 -12.65 11.77
C ASN A 74 -0.90 -13.33 10.39
N SER A 75 -1.80 -12.90 9.51
CA SER A 75 -1.94 -13.39 8.14
C SER A 75 -1.13 -12.59 7.12
N MET A 76 -0.48 -11.49 7.55
CA MET A 76 0.31 -10.61 6.67
C MET A 76 1.62 -11.27 6.26
N ALA A 77 1.68 -11.77 5.02
CA ALA A 77 2.91 -12.30 4.46
C ALA A 77 3.90 -11.17 4.10
N THR A 78 5.21 -11.46 4.11
CA THR A 78 6.26 -10.52 3.71
C THR A 78 6.04 -9.96 2.28
N THR A 79 5.36 -10.74 1.44
CA THR A 79 5.07 -10.38 0.03
C THR A 79 3.80 -9.55 -0.15
N CYS A 80 2.99 -9.31 0.89
CA CYS A 80 1.72 -8.57 0.79
C CYS A 80 1.89 -7.13 0.29
N LEU A 81 3.06 -6.54 0.47
CA LEU A 81 3.45 -5.22 -0.05
C LEU A 81 4.31 -5.32 -1.32
N GLN A 82 4.08 -6.33 -2.17
CA GLN A 82 4.76 -6.49 -3.46
C GLN A 82 6.30 -6.52 -3.35
N GLY A 83 6.83 -7.08 -2.26
CA GLY A 83 8.27 -7.15 -2.02
C GLY A 83 8.90 -5.90 -1.40
N LEU A 84 8.14 -4.85 -1.12
CA LEU A 84 8.64 -3.66 -0.44
C LEU A 84 9.30 -4.03 0.91
N ASN A 85 8.73 -4.99 1.65
CA ASN A 85 9.32 -5.43 2.91
C ASN A 85 10.78 -5.90 2.78
N ILE A 86 11.16 -6.52 1.65
CA ILE A 86 12.55 -6.96 1.41
C ILE A 86 13.50 -5.76 1.38
N LEU A 87 13.09 -4.67 0.72
CA LEU A 87 13.85 -3.41 0.71
C LEU A 87 13.96 -2.84 2.12
N LEU A 88 12.86 -2.83 2.87
CA LEU A 88 12.79 -2.24 4.20
C LEU A 88 13.60 -3.05 5.23
N ASP A 89 13.52 -4.39 5.17
CA ASP A 89 14.20 -5.29 6.10
C ASP A 89 15.72 -5.30 5.87
N SER A 90 16.18 -5.09 4.62
CA SER A 90 17.59 -5.04 4.25
C SER A 90 18.26 -3.67 4.43
N ALA A 91 17.54 -2.65 4.83
CA ALA A 91 18.05 -1.29 5.03
C ALA A 91 19.13 -1.26 6.14
N PRO A 92 20.13 -0.36 6.03
CA PRO A 92 21.21 -0.28 7.01
C PRO A 92 20.72 0.19 8.39
N THR A 93 19.75 1.09 8.44
CA THR A 93 19.21 1.65 9.67
C THR A 93 17.68 1.75 9.60
N LEU A 94 17.04 1.94 10.76
CA LEU A 94 15.60 2.18 10.80
C LEU A 94 15.21 3.44 10.02
N ARG A 95 16.02 4.50 10.06
CA ARG A 95 15.83 5.73 9.27
C ARG A 95 15.70 5.39 7.78
N ALA A 96 16.71 4.73 7.21
CA ALA A 96 16.70 4.37 5.80
C ALA A 96 15.50 3.48 5.43
N SER A 97 15.11 2.56 6.32
CA SER A 97 13.91 1.73 6.16
C SER A 97 12.64 2.57 6.10
N LEU A 98 12.43 3.49 7.04
CA LEU A 98 11.22 4.32 7.11
C LEU A 98 11.15 5.35 5.98
N GLU A 99 12.27 5.93 5.57
CA GLU A 99 12.35 6.81 4.39
C GLU A 99 11.96 6.07 3.11
N CYS A 100 12.48 4.85 2.91
CA CYS A 100 12.05 3.98 1.80
C CYS A 100 10.54 3.64 1.90
N PHE A 101 10.03 3.38 3.10
CA PHE A 101 8.61 3.10 3.29
C PHE A 101 7.74 4.30 2.87
N VAL A 102 8.02 5.49 3.39
CA VAL A 102 7.31 6.73 3.03
C VAL A 102 7.36 6.99 1.52
N MET A 103 8.53 6.76 0.91
CA MET A 103 8.73 6.99 -0.52
C MET A 103 7.96 6.02 -1.41
N PHE A 104 7.91 4.74 -1.05
CA PHE A 104 7.42 3.70 -1.95
C PHE A 104 6.05 3.10 -1.60
N VAL A 105 5.58 3.23 -0.35
CA VAL A 105 4.26 2.71 0.02
C VAL A 105 3.12 3.28 -0.81
N PRO A 106 3.14 4.54 -1.30
CA PRO A 106 2.07 5.07 -2.15
C PRO A 106 1.87 4.31 -3.48
N ARG A 107 2.83 3.46 -3.87
CA ARG A 107 2.71 2.60 -5.06
C ARG A 107 2.01 1.28 -4.76
N VAL A 108 1.99 0.89 -3.51
CA VAL A 108 1.32 -0.34 -3.03
C VAL A 108 -0.08 -0.03 -2.56
N ALA A 109 -0.23 1.07 -1.82
CA ALA A 109 -1.50 1.61 -1.35
C ALA A 109 -1.32 3.11 -1.11
N ASN A 110 -2.24 3.93 -1.62
CA ASN A 110 -2.14 5.39 -1.54
C ASN A 110 -3.37 6.07 -0.90
N TYR A 111 -4.30 5.29 -0.33
CA TYR A 111 -5.49 5.84 0.34
C TYR A 111 -5.24 6.20 1.81
N VAL A 112 -4.10 5.76 2.37
CA VAL A 112 -3.55 6.22 3.65
C VAL A 112 -2.17 6.80 3.38
N ALA A 113 -2.01 8.10 3.60
CA ALA A 113 -0.73 8.77 3.50
C ALA A 113 0.12 8.44 4.73
N VAL A 114 1.39 8.14 4.49
CA VAL A 114 2.38 7.89 5.55
C VAL A 114 3.41 8.99 5.55
N GLU A 115 3.65 9.61 6.71
CA GLU A 115 4.60 10.70 6.87
C GLU A 115 5.50 10.44 8.07
N LEU A 116 6.80 10.61 7.89
CA LEU A 116 7.78 10.58 8.98
C LEU A 116 8.15 12.02 9.35
N GLN A 117 7.96 12.39 10.61
CA GLN A 117 8.27 13.72 11.13
C GLN A 117 9.18 13.61 12.35
N GLU A 118 10.28 14.36 12.37
CA GLU A 118 11.19 14.43 13.51
C GLU A 118 10.98 15.75 14.27
N ILE A 119 10.66 15.65 15.56
CA ILE A 119 10.43 16.81 16.43
C ILE A 119 11.19 16.60 17.74
N GLY A 120 12.22 17.40 17.99
CA GLY A 120 13.03 17.32 19.20
C GLY A 120 13.67 15.94 19.38
N LEU A 121 13.30 15.24 20.44
CA LEU A 121 13.82 13.92 20.82
C LEU A 121 12.99 12.76 20.23
N PHE A 122 11.93 13.06 19.49
CA PHE A 122 10.99 12.05 18.98
C PHE A 122 10.92 12.04 17.47
N ALA A 123 10.58 10.88 16.94
CA ALA A 123 10.15 10.67 15.58
C ALA A 123 8.71 10.16 15.58
N HIS A 124 7.90 10.73 14.70
CA HIS A 124 6.48 10.43 14.57
C HIS A 124 6.20 9.88 13.18
N LEU A 125 5.65 8.67 13.12
CA LEU A 125 5.16 8.09 11.88
C LEU A 125 3.63 8.22 11.87
N HIS A 126 3.12 9.07 11.01
CA HIS A 126 1.69 9.37 10.87
C HIS A 126 1.06 8.52 9.79
N LEU A 127 -0.14 8.00 10.04
CA LEU A 127 -0.98 7.31 9.06
C LEU A 127 -2.27 8.13 8.87
N ARG A 128 -2.33 8.91 7.81
CA ARG A 128 -3.45 9.82 7.55
C ARG A 128 -4.32 9.31 6.41
N PRO A 129 -5.60 8.98 6.65
CA PRO A 129 -6.53 8.70 5.56
C PRO A 129 -6.63 9.90 4.61
N VAL A 130 -6.40 9.69 3.31
CA VAL A 130 -6.37 10.76 2.29
C VAL A 130 -7.73 11.44 2.12
N LEU A 131 -8.82 10.69 2.30
CA LEU A 131 -10.20 11.21 2.25
C LEU A 131 -10.74 11.63 3.64
N GLY A 132 -9.88 11.74 4.65
CA GLY A 132 -10.28 12.09 6.01
C GLY A 132 -10.84 10.92 6.82
N HIS A 133 -11.16 9.80 6.20
CA HIS A 133 -11.62 8.57 6.86
C HIS A 133 -11.07 7.33 6.16
N ALA A 134 -10.92 6.26 6.91
CA ALA A 134 -10.68 4.90 6.45
C ALA A 134 -11.31 3.94 7.47
N HIS A 135 -11.66 2.73 7.03
CA HIS A 135 -12.28 1.74 7.91
C HIS A 135 -11.35 1.37 9.06
N HIS A 136 -11.88 1.28 10.28
CA HIS A 136 -11.07 1.05 11.48
C HIS A 136 -10.28 -0.27 11.42
N PHE A 137 -10.83 -1.35 10.84
CA PHE A 137 -10.07 -2.60 10.65
C PHE A 137 -8.81 -2.38 9.81
N GLY A 138 -8.89 -1.56 8.75
CA GLY A 138 -7.75 -1.23 7.92
C GLY A 138 -6.68 -0.42 8.67
N LEU A 139 -7.10 0.54 9.49
CA LEU A 139 -6.19 1.36 10.31
C LEU A 139 -5.55 0.54 11.43
N ASP A 140 -6.32 -0.32 12.11
CA ASP A 140 -5.81 -1.23 13.13
C ASP A 140 -4.76 -2.19 12.54
N ALA A 141 -5.08 -2.83 11.40
CA ALA A 141 -4.17 -3.72 10.69
C ALA A 141 -2.88 -3.01 10.28
N ALA A 142 -2.97 -1.80 9.71
CA ALA A 142 -1.81 -1.01 9.29
C ALA A 142 -0.94 -0.63 10.49
N THR A 143 -1.57 -0.11 11.57
CA THR A 143 -0.88 0.32 12.78
C THR A 143 -0.12 -0.84 13.44
N LEU A 144 -0.80 -1.95 13.69
CA LEU A 144 -0.20 -3.10 14.35
C LEU A 144 0.86 -3.79 13.48
N THR A 145 0.66 -3.84 12.15
CA THR A 145 1.68 -4.35 11.22
C THR A 145 2.94 -3.51 11.30
N LEU A 146 2.84 -2.18 11.35
CA LEU A 146 4.00 -1.30 11.48
C LEU A 146 4.68 -1.48 12.83
N VAL A 147 3.93 -1.55 13.93
CA VAL A 147 4.49 -1.81 15.27
C VAL A 147 5.29 -3.12 15.26
N ARG A 148 4.67 -4.21 14.81
CA ARG A 148 5.33 -5.53 14.74
C ARG A 148 6.57 -5.51 13.86
N ASN A 149 6.47 -4.95 12.65
CA ASN A 149 7.56 -5.00 11.67
C ASN A 149 8.74 -4.11 12.09
N ILE A 150 8.48 -2.92 12.63
CA ILE A 150 9.55 -2.02 13.12
C ILE A 150 10.27 -2.65 14.30
N ALA A 151 9.55 -3.16 15.29
CA ALA A 151 10.13 -3.84 16.45
C ALA A 151 10.93 -5.08 16.01
N GLY A 152 10.36 -5.90 15.12
CA GLY A 152 11.01 -7.09 14.59
C GLY A 152 12.30 -6.78 13.79
N ARG A 153 12.32 -5.70 12.99
CA ARG A 153 13.53 -5.25 12.28
C ARG A 153 14.66 -4.87 13.22
N LEU A 154 14.33 -4.30 14.38
CA LEU A 154 15.27 -3.92 15.42
C LEU A 154 15.63 -5.09 16.35
N GLY A 155 14.87 -6.19 16.33
CA GLY A 155 15.02 -7.29 17.28
C GLY A 155 14.72 -6.89 18.73
N LYS A 156 13.81 -5.95 18.91
CA LYS A 156 13.44 -5.39 20.21
C LYS A 156 11.96 -5.65 20.50
N ALA A 157 11.59 -5.67 21.77
CA ALA A 157 10.20 -5.68 22.16
C ALA A 157 9.51 -4.34 21.79
N PRO A 158 8.21 -4.33 21.44
CA PRO A 158 7.53 -3.11 21.03
C PRO A 158 7.63 -1.96 22.05
N GLU A 159 7.54 -2.23 23.33
CA GLU A 159 7.66 -1.25 24.42
C GLU A 159 9.06 -0.63 24.55
N GLU A 160 10.09 -1.27 24.03
CA GLU A 160 11.44 -0.72 23.98
C GLU A 160 11.61 0.27 22.82
N VAL A 161 10.79 0.13 21.76
CA VAL A 161 10.87 0.93 20.53
C VAL A 161 9.91 2.12 20.57
N PHE A 162 8.65 1.87 20.98
CA PHE A 162 7.59 2.87 20.92
C PHE A 162 7.36 3.54 22.26
N VAL A 163 7.42 4.87 22.27
CA VAL A 163 7.08 5.71 23.43
C VAL A 163 5.57 5.77 23.63
N SER A 164 4.84 5.94 22.53
CA SER A 164 3.38 5.92 22.51
C SER A 164 2.85 5.65 21.10
N VAL A 165 1.59 5.20 21.03
CA VAL A 165 0.81 5.10 19.81
C VAL A 165 -0.51 5.83 19.99
N SER A 166 -0.77 6.81 19.15
CA SER A 166 -2.06 7.50 19.07
C SER A 166 -3.00 6.72 18.16
N LEU A 167 -4.26 6.59 18.55
CA LEU A 167 -5.34 5.97 17.76
C LEU A 167 -6.54 6.91 17.66
N CYS A 168 -7.31 6.79 16.58
CA CYS A 168 -8.57 7.51 16.35
C CYS A 168 -9.72 6.52 16.39
N PRO A 169 -10.73 6.82 17.11
CA PRO A 169 -11.17 6.56 18.47
C PRO A 169 -10.63 5.25 19.06
N PRO A 170 -10.88 4.92 20.33
CA PRO A 170 -10.32 3.73 20.95
C PRO A 170 -10.77 2.47 20.20
N GLN A 171 -9.85 1.85 19.49
CA GLN A 171 -10.05 0.67 18.66
C GLN A 171 -9.55 -0.58 19.39
N ALA A 172 -9.86 -1.74 18.84
CA ALA A 172 -9.37 -3.03 19.34
C ALA A 172 -7.83 -3.08 19.42
N ALA A 173 -7.13 -2.42 18.50
CA ALA A 173 -5.69 -2.24 18.52
C ALA A 173 -5.17 -1.61 19.82
N GLY A 174 -5.94 -0.72 20.47
CA GLY A 174 -5.56 -0.11 21.73
C GLY A 174 -5.35 -1.11 22.85
N ASN A 175 -6.17 -2.14 22.93
CA ASN A 175 -6.03 -3.20 23.93
C ASN A 175 -4.78 -4.06 23.67
N TRP A 176 -4.54 -4.37 22.40
CA TRP A 176 -3.35 -5.11 21.99
C TRP A 176 -2.06 -4.35 22.32
N LEU A 177 -2.02 -3.04 22.00
CA LEU A 177 -0.87 -2.18 22.26
C LEU A 177 -0.58 -2.03 23.75
N ARG A 178 -1.62 -1.83 24.57
CA ARG A 178 -1.46 -1.79 26.04
C ARG A 178 -0.97 -3.12 26.61
N GLY A 179 -1.47 -4.25 26.07
CA GLY A 179 -0.99 -5.59 26.42
C GLY A 179 0.49 -5.81 26.05
N ALA A 180 0.98 -5.13 25.02
CA ALA A 180 2.39 -5.10 24.62
C ALA A 180 3.22 -4.02 25.36
N GLY A 181 2.70 -3.40 26.41
CA GLY A 181 3.42 -2.39 27.20
C GLY A 181 3.52 -1.00 26.59
N ILE A 182 2.83 -0.73 25.47
CA ILE A 182 2.88 0.55 24.79
C ILE A 182 1.84 1.52 25.35
N ASN A 183 2.24 2.77 25.60
CA ASN A 183 1.31 3.83 25.96
C ASN A 183 0.39 4.17 24.78
N VAL A 184 -0.93 4.15 24.99
CA VAL A 184 -1.94 4.43 23.97
C VAL A 184 -2.60 5.76 24.26
N GLU A 185 -2.48 6.69 23.33
CA GLU A 185 -3.09 8.00 23.34
C GLU A 185 -4.29 8.07 22.40
N GLN A 186 -5.16 9.06 22.62
CA GLN A 186 -6.23 9.39 21.66
C GLN A 186 -5.73 10.47 20.71
N GLY A 187 -6.02 10.32 19.41
CA GLY A 187 -5.64 11.28 18.38
C GLY A 187 -6.61 11.25 17.21
N GLU A 188 -6.45 12.20 16.28
CA GLU A 188 -7.29 12.30 15.08
C GLU A 188 -6.99 11.21 14.05
N HIS A 189 -5.79 10.66 14.06
CA HIS A 189 -5.34 9.58 13.17
C HIS A 189 -4.23 8.76 13.86
N PRO A 190 -3.97 7.53 13.43
CA PRO A 190 -2.90 6.74 13.99
C PRO A 190 -1.54 7.41 13.82
N ARG A 191 -0.77 7.43 14.92
CA ARG A 191 0.58 7.98 14.98
C ARG A 191 1.44 7.13 15.90
N LEU A 192 2.53 6.62 15.36
CA LEU A 192 3.53 5.88 16.12
C LEU A 192 4.63 6.85 16.53
N THR A 193 4.90 6.94 17.82
CA THR A 193 5.94 7.80 18.39
C THR A 193 7.08 6.93 18.92
N LEU A 194 8.29 7.18 18.42
CA LEU A 194 9.51 6.51 18.86
C LEU A 194 10.60 7.53 19.21
N ARG A 195 11.62 7.09 19.92
CA ARG A 195 12.76 7.97 20.21
C ARG A 195 13.52 8.24 18.92
N ARG A 196 13.86 9.49 18.64
CA ARG A 196 14.61 9.88 17.44
C ARG A 196 15.93 9.11 17.30
N ALA A 197 16.62 8.87 18.42
CA ALA A 197 17.87 8.09 18.43
C ALA A 197 17.69 6.67 17.85
N SER A 198 16.52 6.06 18.02
CA SER A 198 16.25 4.72 17.48
C SER A 198 16.21 4.68 15.94
N LEU A 199 16.07 5.83 15.26
CA LEU A 199 16.14 5.88 13.81
C LEU A 199 17.53 5.47 13.27
N ASP A 200 18.57 5.65 14.05
CA ASP A 200 19.95 5.38 13.66
C ASP A 200 20.41 3.98 14.08
N ASP A 201 19.53 3.20 14.74
CA ASP A 201 19.78 1.81 15.08
C ASP A 201 19.93 0.94 13.82
N THR A 202 20.93 0.07 13.82
CA THR A 202 21.14 -0.90 12.74
C THR A 202 20.06 -1.99 12.77
N LEU A 203 19.51 -2.34 11.60
CA LEU A 203 18.52 -3.40 11.48
C LEU A 203 19.17 -4.79 11.54
N LEU A 204 18.48 -5.78 12.10
CA LEU A 204 18.94 -7.18 12.15
C LEU A 204 19.20 -7.76 10.75
N GLY A 205 18.36 -7.41 9.77
CA GLY A 205 18.44 -7.85 8.39
C GLY A 205 19.31 -6.96 7.50
N ALA A 206 20.08 -6.00 8.05
CA ALA A 206 20.88 -5.05 7.28
C ALA A 206 21.81 -5.77 6.30
N ASN A 207 21.63 -5.48 5.00
CA ASN A 207 22.40 -6.07 3.91
C ASN A 207 22.55 -5.05 2.78
N ALA A 208 23.71 -4.42 2.68
CA ALA A 208 23.97 -3.34 1.72
C ALA A 208 23.75 -3.76 0.26
N PHE A 209 24.16 -4.98 -0.11
CA PHE A 209 23.99 -5.48 -1.48
C PHE A 209 22.51 -5.66 -1.84
N LEU A 210 21.76 -6.32 -0.96
CA LEU A 210 20.33 -6.57 -1.18
C LEU A 210 19.55 -5.25 -1.18
N HIS A 211 19.81 -4.38 -0.20
CA HIS A 211 19.18 -3.06 -0.10
C HIS A 211 19.40 -2.23 -1.38
N GLN A 212 20.64 -2.10 -1.84
CA GLN A 212 20.95 -1.34 -3.06
C GLN A 212 20.31 -1.95 -4.30
N SER A 213 20.25 -3.29 -4.40
CA SER A 213 19.64 -3.99 -5.52
C SER A 213 18.13 -3.75 -5.57
N MET A 214 17.47 -3.86 -4.44
CA MET A 214 16.03 -3.60 -4.30
C MET A 214 15.71 -2.12 -4.47
N LEU A 215 16.52 -1.22 -3.93
CA LEU A 215 16.35 0.22 -4.08
C LEU A 215 16.41 0.65 -5.54
N ARG A 216 17.37 0.14 -6.31
CA ARG A 216 17.44 0.38 -7.76
C ARG A 216 16.20 -0.13 -8.50
N HIS A 217 15.71 -1.30 -8.14
CA HIS A 217 14.48 -1.86 -8.72
C HIS A 217 13.28 -0.94 -8.46
N TRP A 218 13.06 -0.54 -7.20
CA TRP A 218 11.97 0.36 -6.82
C TRP A 218 12.11 1.76 -7.44
N GLN A 219 13.33 2.30 -7.57
CA GLN A 219 13.60 3.57 -8.24
C GLN A 219 13.38 3.49 -9.75
N ALA A 220 13.80 2.41 -10.41
CA ALA A 220 13.59 2.21 -11.84
C ALA A 220 12.11 2.11 -12.18
N GLU A 221 11.31 1.45 -11.35
CA GLU A 221 9.86 1.47 -11.48
C GLU A 221 9.26 2.87 -11.20
N SER A 222 9.95 3.75 -10.42
CA SER A 222 9.53 5.15 -10.21
C SER A 222 9.72 6.02 -11.42
N SER A 223 10.74 5.75 -12.20
CA SER A 223 11.03 6.50 -13.43
C SER A 223 10.24 5.99 -14.64
N ALA A 224 9.69 4.78 -14.57
CA ALA A 224 8.74 4.28 -15.54
C ALA A 224 7.33 4.68 -15.08
N PRO A 225 6.58 5.50 -15.85
CA PRO A 225 5.18 5.75 -15.56
C PRO A 225 4.46 4.40 -15.44
N SER A 226 3.57 4.24 -14.45
CA SER A 226 2.81 3.00 -14.30
C SER A 226 2.18 2.65 -15.67
N ARG A 227 1.95 1.37 -15.97
CA ARG A 227 1.30 1.00 -17.24
C ARG A 227 0.00 1.78 -17.46
N ASN A 228 -0.70 2.09 -16.38
CA ASN A 228 -1.93 2.88 -16.42
C ASN A 228 -1.64 4.35 -16.70
N ASP A 229 -0.64 4.95 -16.04
CA ASP A 229 -0.22 6.33 -16.29
C ASP A 229 0.35 6.49 -17.70
N SER A 230 1.15 5.51 -18.15
CA SER A 230 1.65 5.46 -19.53
C SER A 230 0.53 5.45 -20.55
N LEU A 231 -0.55 4.68 -20.33
CA LEU A 231 -1.68 4.63 -21.23
C LEU A 231 -2.56 5.90 -21.15
N GLN A 232 -2.67 6.54 -19.97
CA GLN A 232 -3.31 7.85 -19.84
C GLN A 232 -2.50 8.96 -20.53
N MET A 233 -1.16 8.94 -20.41
CA MET A 233 -0.29 9.84 -21.17
C MET A 233 -0.44 9.61 -22.68
N ALA A 234 -0.59 8.35 -23.12
CA ALA A 234 -0.88 8.04 -24.52
C ALA A 234 -2.18 8.70 -25.00
N ARG A 235 -3.25 8.67 -24.20
CA ARG A 235 -4.51 9.39 -24.51
C ARG A 235 -4.25 10.87 -24.78
N HIS A 236 -3.53 11.53 -23.86
CA HIS A 236 -3.20 12.95 -24.00
C HIS A 236 -2.40 13.23 -25.29
N TRP A 237 -1.40 12.40 -25.61
CA TRP A 237 -0.60 12.60 -26.83
C TRP A 237 -1.36 12.26 -28.12
N LEU A 238 -2.32 11.34 -28.06
CA LEU A 238 -3.20 11.01 -29.18
C LEU A 238 -4.19 12.13 -29.50
N THR A 239 -4.62 12.91 -28.49
CA THR A 239 -5.52 14.06 -28.65
C THR A 239 -4.77 15.36 -28.96
N ALA A 240 -3.52 15.50 -28.48
CA ALA A 240 -2.76 16.75 -28.58
C ALA A 240 -1.95 16.91 -29.89
N GLY A 241 -1.89 15.89 -30.76
CA GLY A 241 -1.10 15.99 -32.00
C GLY A 241 -1.05 14.73 -32.87
N ASP A 242 -0.45 14.87 -34.06
CA ASP A 242 -0.35 13.83 -35.10
C ASP A 242 0.86 12.91 -34.98
N GLN A 243 1.42 12.74 -33.75
CA GLN A 243 2.57 11.85 -33.56
C GLN A 243 2.24 10.41 -34.00
N PRO A 244 3.12 9.75 -34.78
CA PRO A 244 2.94 8.34 -35.15
C PRO A 244 2.72 7.45 -33.91
N ILE A 245 1.81 6.48 -34.03
CA ILE A 245 1.48 5.55 -32.93
C ILE A 245 2.73 4.79 -32.48
N GLU A 246 3.60 4.45 -33.40
CA GLU A 246 4.88 3.79 -33.17
C GLU A 246 5.80 4.63 -32.29
N ARG A 247 5.82 5.95 -32.52
CA ARG A 247 6.62 6.89 -31.73
C ARG A 247 6.06 7.06 -30.32
N ILE A 248 4.74 7.08 -30.18
CA ILE A 248 4.08 7.09 -28.85
C ILE A 248 4.40 5.79 -28.11
N ALA A 249 4.30 4.62 -28.78
CA ALA A 249 4.64 3.33 -28.20
C ALA A 249 6.10 3.27 -27.73
N ALA A 250 7.05 3.71 -28.55
CA ALA A 250 8.47 3.74 -28.21
C ALA A 250 8.74 4.68 -27.01
N ARG A 251 8.11 5.86 -26.99
CA ARG A 251 8.23 6.85 -25.90
C ARG A 251 7.68 6.33 -24.58
N LEU A 252 6.72 5.40 -24.61
CA LEU A 252 6.16 4.71 -23.44
C LEU A 252 6.93 3.44 -23.06
N GLY A 253 8.06 3.17 -23.71
CA GLY A 253 8.91 2.01 -23.41
C GLY A 253 8.44 0.68 -24.00
N TYR A 254 7.48 0.67 -24.92
CA TYR A 254 7.08 -0.56 -25.62
C TYR A 254 8.07 -0.90 -26.72
N ARG A 255 8.69 -2.09 -26.64
CA ARG A 255 9.63 -2.58 -27.67
C ARG A 255 8.96 -2.83 -29.01
N GLN A 256 7.67 -3.14 -29.01
CA GLN A 256 6.87 -3.36 -30.22
C GLN A 256 5.56 -2.58 -30.15
N PRO A 257 5.19 -1.81 -31.18
CA PRO A 257 3.95 -1.03 -31.23
C PRO A 257 2.69 -1.88 -31.07
N SER A 258 2.71 -3.15 -31.52
CA SER A 258 1.60 -4.10 -31.36
C SER A 258 1.25 -4.38 -29.89
N ASN A 259 2.25 -4.39 -29.00
CA ASN A 259 2.04 -4.59 -27.57
C ASN A 259 1.36 -3.37 -26.94
N PHE A 260 1.74 -2.16 -27.35
CA PHE A 260 1.08 -0.93 -26.97
C PHE A 260 -0.38 -0.90 -27.44
N ILE A 261 -0.63 -1.20 -28.73
CA ILE A 261 -1.99 -1.21 -29.30
C ILE A 261 -2.90 -2.18 -28.53
N ARG A 262 -2.40 -3.37 -28.20
CA ARG A 262 -3.14 -4.38 -27.43
C ARG A 262 -3.42 -3.91 -26.00
N ALA A 263 -2.43 -3.32 -25.34
CA ALA A 263 -2.56 -2.79 -23.97
C ALA A 263 -3.57 -1.63 -23.95
N PHE A 264 -3.48 -0.71 -24.89
CA PHE A 264 -4.38 0.43 -25.02
C PHE A 264 -5.84 -0.01 -25.26
N ARG A 265 -6.05 -0.96 -26.20
CA ARG A 265 -7.37 -1.53 -26.46
C ARG A 265 -7.94 -2.27 -25.25
N LYS A 266 -7.10 -3.02 -24.51
CA LYS A 266 -7.52 -3.70 -23.27
C LYS A 266 -8.00 -2.70 -22.21
N GLN A 267 -7.35 -1.53 -22.12
CA GLN A 267 -7.65 -0.51 -21.12
C GLN A 267 -8.85 0.36 -21.49
N PHE A 268 -8.97 0.76 -22.76
CA PHE A 268 -9.94 1.75 -23.20
C PHE A 268 -11.03 1.19 -24.14
N GLY A 269 -11.00 -0.09 -24.45
CA GLY A 269 -11.98 -0.76 -25.32
C GLY A 269 -11.77 -0.52 -26.82
N ILE A 270 -11.02 0.50 -27.22
CA ILE A 270 -10.76 0.89 -28.60
C ILE A 270 -9.27 1.02 -28.88
N THR A 271 -8.87 0.92 -30.15
CA THR A 271 -7.46 1.07 -30.55
C THR A 271 -6.99 2.53 -30.47
N PRO A 272 -5.66 2.81 -30.32
CA PRO A 272 -5.13 4.17 -30.36
C PRO A 272 -5.52 4.95 -31.61
N LYS A 273 -5.59 4.29 -32.77
CA LYS A 273 -6.03 4.89 -34.05
C LYS A 273 -7.50 5.31 -33.99
N GLN A 274 -8.37 4.45 -33.49
CA GLN A 274 -9.79 4.76 -33.31
C GLN A 274 -10.00 5.88 -32.31
N PHE A 275 -9.23 5.86 -31.20
CA PHE A 275 -9.29 6.92 -30.20
C PHE A 275 -8.87 8.29 -30.75
N ARG A 276 -7.84 8.34 -31.63
CA ARG A 276 -7.42 9.59 -32.27
C ARG A 276 -8.49 10.17 -33.18
N LEU A 277 -9.23 9.32 -33.89
CA LEU A 277 -10.31 9.74 -34.79
C LEU A 277 -11.57 10.20 -34.04
N ASN A 278 -11.86 9.56 -32.91
CA ASN A 278 -13.00 9.89 -32.06
C ASN A 278 -12.56 9.84 -30.59
N PRO A 279 -12.01 10.94 -30.05
CA PRO A 279 -11.66 11.01 -28.62
C PRO A 279 -12.93 10.90 -27.75
N LEU A 280 -12.96 9.87 -26.88
CA LEU A 280 -14.02 9.68 -25.87
C LEU A 280 -13.82 10.62 -24.68
#